data_3189d36820f848722507ff7ee56eb2b4
#
_entry.id   3189d36820f848722507ff7ee56eb2b4
#
_cell.length_a   1.000
_cell.length_b   1.000
_cell.length_c   1.000
_cell.angle_alpha   90.00
_cell.angle_beta   90.00
_cell.angle_gamma   90.00
#
_symmetry.space_group_name_H-M   'P 1'
#
loop_
_entity.id
_entity.type
_entity.pdbx_description
1 polymer ?
#
loop_
_entity_poly.entity_id
_entity_poly.type
_entity_poly.pdbx_seq_one_letter_code
_entity_poly.pdbx_strand_id
1 'polypeptide(L)'
;CPDWGMLEAVARAFGTDILVVIFGQMPAGEDEETRSAVRKRHLKKAVFWGILTLASYIILTALGRHLDVLKTRTYNSMPYILLQTSVMLLISMGFAVSLMHVLNVAGTVRITESAIRKKLLVVGGLSAALYMLCMLWLFVPLPLFPGAPLWIWRMSFSVIPHILFFSIGLLLYLGLDHDSE
;
A
#
# COMPACT_ATOMS: atom_id res chain seq x y z
N CYS A 1 -19.83 12.63 -46.78
CA CYS A 1 -20.14 12.66 -45.34
C CYS A 1 -20.33 11.21 -44.90
N PRO A 2 -19.74 10.80 -43.79
CA PRO A 2 -20.03 9.48 -43.26
C PRO A 2 -21.53 9.39 -42.94
N ASP A 3 -22.14 8.28 -43.38
CA ASP A 3 -23.54 8.00 -43.15
C ASP A 3 -23.80 7.77 -41.66
N TRP A 4 -24.91 8.27 -41.12
CA TRP A 4 -25.27 8.14 -39.71
C TRP A 4 -25.27 6.69 -39.24
N GLY A 5 -25.70 5.76 -40.10
CA GLY A 5 -25.69 4.32 -39.84
C GLY A 5 -24.27 3.75 -39.66
N MET A 6 -23.29 4.30 -40.36
CA MET A 6 -21.89 3.90 -40.22
C MET A 6 -21.28 4.38 -38.89
N LEU A 7 -21.63 5.59 -38.49
CA LEU A 7 -21.21 6.13 -37.18
C LEU A 7 -21.83 5.36 -36.01
N GLU A 8 -23.11 4.97 -36.14
CA GLU A 8 -23.76 4.14 -35.13
C GLU A 8 -23.16 2.73 -35.06
N ALA A 9 -22.80 2.13 -36.19
CA ALA A 9 -22.12 0.83 -36.21
C ALA A 9 -20.73 0.89 -35.57
N VAL A 10 -19.99 1.97 -35.82
CA VAL A 10 -18.68 2.22 -35.20
C VAL A 10 -18.80 2.45 -33.69
N ALA A 11 -19.74 3.30 -33.26
CA ALA A 11 -20.00 3.55 -31.86
C ALA A 11 -20.37 2.25 -31.10
N ARG A 12 -21.22 1.42 -31.72
CA ARG A 12 -21.63 0.12 -31.18
C ARG A 12 -20.47 -0.88 -31.11
N ALA A 13 -19.58 -0.91 -32.11
CA ALA A 13 -18.40 -1.77 -32.14
C ALA A 13 -17.36 -1.42 -31.05
N PHE A 14 -17.25 -0.14 -30.72
CA PHE A 14 -16.35 0.34 -29.67
C PHE A 14 -17.01 0.48 -28.30
N GLY A 15 -18.30 0.17 -28.16
CA GLY A 15 -19.05 0.30 -26.90
C GLY A 15 -19.12 1.75 -26.40
N THR A 16 -19.06 2.73 -27.30
CA THR A 16 -19.05 4.17 -27.02
C THR A 16 -20.28 4.86 -27.56
N ASP A 17 -20.61 6.04 -27.04
CA ASP A 17 -21.72 6.85 -27.59
C ASP A 17 -21.30 7.46 -28.93
N ILE A 18 -22.28 7.63 -29.81
CA ILE A 18 -22.12 8.25 -31.13
C ILE A 18 -21.53 9.66 -31.03
N LEU A 19 -21.87 10.40 -29.97
CA LEU A 19 -21.35 11.73 -29.69
C LEU A 19 -19.83 11.72 -29.41
N VAL A 20 -19.32 10.66 -28.81
CA VAL A 20 -17.86 10.45 -28.55
C VAL A 20 -17.14 10.21 -29.88
N VAL A 21 -17.75 9.46 -30.79
CA VAL A 21 -17.17 9.18 -32.11
C VAL A 21 -17.12 10.43 -32.98
N ILE A 22 -18.13 11.31 -32.89
CA ILE A 22 -18.22 12.51 -33.71
C ILE A 22 -17.38 13.67 -33.16
N PHE A 23 -17.44 13.90 -31.87
CA PHE A 23 -16.84 15.08 -31.23
C PHE A 23 -15.54 14.77 -30.45
N GLY A 24 -15.16 13.50 -30.33
CA GLY A 24 -13.98 13.09 -29.57
C GLY A 24 -14.08 13.39 -28.06
N GLN A 25 -15.24 13.77 -27.57
CA GLN A 25 -15.49 14.10 -26.18
C GLN A 25 -16.78 13.42 -25.71
N MET A 26 -16.71 12.75 -24.57
CA MET A 26 -17.93 12.32 -23.88
C MET A 26 -18.75 13.54 -23.43
N PRO A 27 -20.09 13.41 -23.33
CA PRO A 27 -20.92 14.49 -22.81
C PRO A 27 -20.42 14.89 -21.44
N ALA A 28 -20.03 16.15 -21.30
CA ALA A 28 -19.27 16.70 -20.18
C ALA A 28 -19.94 16.50 -18.79
N GLY A 29 -21.23 16.17 -18.76
CA GLY A 29 -22.00 16.01 -17.53
C GLY A 29 -21.83 14.65 -16.84
N GLU A 30 -21.84 13.53 -17.59
CA GLU A 30 -21.75 12.18 -17.00
C GLU A 30 -20.35 11.85 -16.48
N ASP A 31 -19.32 12.32 -17.20
CA ASP A 31 -17.93 12.11 -16.79
C ASP A 31 -17.57 12.88 -15.51
N GLU A 32 -18.10 14.07 -15.33
CA GLU A 32 -17.76 14.92 -14.19
C GLU A 32 -18.40 14.40 -12.89
N GLU A 33 -19.64 13.89 -12.99
CA GLU A 33 -20.35 13.29 -11.85
C GLU A 33 -19.69 11.96 -11.43
N THR A 34 -19.35 11.12 -12.38
CA THR A 34 -18.64 9.85 -12.15
C THR A 34 -17.25 10.09 -11.57
N ARG A 35 -16.49 11.03 -12.12
CA ARG A 35 -15.17 11.42 -11.59
C ARG A 35 -15.28 12.00 -10.18
N SER A 36 -16.29 12.81 -9.90
CA SER A 36 -16.52 13.38 -8.57
C SER A 36 -16.86 12.28 -7.53
N ALA A 37 -17.66 11.29 -7.92
CA ALA A 37 -18.03 10.18 -7.08
C ALA A 37 -16.81 9.28 -6.75
N VAL A 38 -16.00 8.95 -7.76
CA VAL A 38 -14.76 8.18 -7.59
C VAL A 38 -13.77 8.95 -6.69
N ARG A 39 -13.58 10.24 -6.93
CA ARG A 39 -12.72 11.10 -6.11
C ARG A 39 -13.18 11.14 -4.65
N LYS A 40 -14.49 11.29 -4.40
CA LYS A 40 -15.06 11.25 -3.04
C LYS A 40 -14.83 9.90 -2.36
N ARG A 41 -14.90 8.79 -3.12
CA ARG A 41 -14.66 7.44 -2.58
C ARG A 41 -13.19 7.27 -2.16
N HIS A 42 -12.24 7.68 -3.00
CA HIS A 42 -10.81 7.64 -2.67
C HIS A 42 -10.50 8.56 -1.49
N LEU A 43 -11.10 9.74 -1.42
CA LEU A 43 -10.91 10.66 -0.29
C LEU A 43 -11.41 10.04 1.02
N LYS A 44 -12.59 9.40 1.03
CA LYS A 44 -13.10 8.69 2.21
C LYS A 44 -12.16 7.56 2.64
N LYS A 45 -11.66 6.76 1.69
CA LYS A 45 -10.67 5.70 1.96
C LYS A 45 -9.36 6.29 2.52
N ALA A 46 -8.85 7.38 1.94
CA ALA A 46 -7.64 8.06 2.41
C ALA A 46 -7.78 8.56 3.84
N VAL A 47 -8.89 9.24 4.16
CA VAL A 47 -9.18 9.73 5.52
C VAL A 47 -9.29 8.56 6.50
N PHE A 48 -10.03 7.51 6.14
CA PHE A 48 -10.18 6.32 6.98
C PHE A 48 -8.83 5.66 7.29
N TRP A 49 -8.02 5.37 6.27
CA TRP A 49 -6.69 4.78 6.44
C TRP A 49 -5.74 5.71 7.19
N GLY A 50 -5.81 7.02 6.94
CA GLY A 50 -5.01 8.03 7.64
C GLY A 50 -5.31 8.07 9.14
N ILE A 51 -6.61 8.13 9.51
CA ILE A 51 -7.03 8.12 10.92
C ILE A 51 -6.65 6.80 11.59
N LEU A 52 -6.90 5.66 10.94
CA LEU A 52 -6.55 4.34 11.46
C LEU A 52 -5.05 4.21 11.72
N THR A 53 -4.23 4.64 10.77
CA THR A 53 -2.76 4.59 10.88
C THR A 53 -2.26 5.50 11.99
N LEU A 54 -2.81 6.73 12.10
CA LEU A 54 -2.45 7.67 13.14
C LEU A 54 -2.84 7.17 14.53
N ALA A 55 -4.06 6.66 14.69
CA ALA A 55 -4.53 6.09 15.94
C ALA A 55 -3.67 4.89 16.36
N SER A 56 -3.36 3.99 15.41
CA SER A 56 -2.47 2.84 15.66
C SER A 56 -1.07 3.31 16.08
N TYR A 57 -0.52 4.34 15.44
CA TYR A 57 0.77 4.91 15.81
C TYR A 57 0.79 5.43 17.26
N ILE A 58 -0.24 6.17 17.66
CA ILE A 58 -0.35 6.70 19.03
C ILE A 58 -0.44 5.56 20.05
N ILE A 59 -1.32 4.57 19.81
CA ILE A 59 -1.51 3.42 20.69
C ILE A 59 -0.20 2.61 20.82
N LEU A 60 0.44 2.29 19.70
CA LEU A 60 1.66 1.49 19.70
C LEU A 60 2.85 2.23 20.31
N THR A 61 2.92 3.56 20.16
CA THR A 61 3.93 4.38 20.81
C THR A 61 3.74 4.39 22.33
N ALA A 62 2.49 4.52 22.80
CA ALA A 62 2.18 4.42 24.22
C ALA A 62 2.50 3.03 24.80
N LEU A 63 2.14 1.97 24.07
CA LEU A 63 2.48 0.60 24.40
C LEU A 63 4.00 0.37 24.45
N GLY A 64 4.73 0.92 23.47
CA GLY A 64 6.19 0.86 23.39
C GLY A 64 6.85 1.47 24.63
N ARG A 65 6.38 2.64 25.06
CA ARG A 65 6.86 3.27 26.32
C ARG A 65 6.57 2.39 27.54
N HIS A 66 5.40 1.79 27.61
CA HIS A 66 5.04 0.89 28.70
C HIS A 66 5.93 -0.37 28.71
N LEU A 67 6.17 -0.97 27.57
CA LEU A 67 7.03 -2.14 27.42
C LEU A 67 8.50 -1.82 27.70
N ASP A 68 8.98 -0.61 27.41
CA ASP A 68 10.34 -0.18 27.76
C ASP A 68 10.53 -0.09 29.28
N VAL A 69 9.54 0.42 30.00
CA VAL A 69 9.53 0.41 31.49
C VAL A 69 9.46 -1.02 32.01
N LEU A 70 8.65 -1.89 31.43
CA LEU A 70 8.57 -3.31 31.84
C LEU A 70 9.89 -4.04 31.59
N LYS A 71 10.53 -3.80 30.46
CA LYS A 71 11.86 -4.35 30.13
C LYS A 71 12.90 -4.06 31.23
N THR A 72 12.92 -2.84 31.76
CA THR A 72 13.85 -2.47 32.82
C THR A 72 13.51 -3.12 34.18
N ARG A 73 12.21 -3.39 34.42
CA ARG A 73 11.75 -4.03 35.67
C ARG A 73 11.89 -5.55 35.69
N THR A 74 11.57 -6.18 34.53
CA THR A 74 11.51 -7.66 34.45
C THR A 74 12.71 -8.29 33.79
N TYR A 75 13.68 -7.49 33.31
CA TYR A 75 14.82 -7.93 32.49
C TYR A 75 14.42 -8.71 31.22
N ASN A 76 13.13 -8.68 30.85
CA ASN A 76 12.62 -9.33 29.63
C ASN A 76 12.41 -8.28 28.52
N SER A 77 13.31 -8.25 27.56
CA SER A 77 13.27 -7.32 26.43
C SER A 77 12.47 -7.82 25.23
N MET A 78 12.08 -9.10 25.20
CA MET A 78 11.43 -9.73 24.05
C MET A 78 10.15 -9.02 23.58
N PRO A 79 9.18 -8.68 24.44
CA PRO A 79 7.95 -8.01 23.98
C PRO A 79 8.23 -6.65 23.35
N TYR A 80 9.18 -5.88 23.91
CA TYR A 80 9.59 -4.59 23.38
C TYR A 80 10.24 -4.72 22.00
N ILE A 81 11.16 -5.67 21.85
CA ILE A 81 11.85 -5.94 20.58
C ILE A 81 10.82 -6.33 19.52
N LEU A 82 9.92 -7.26 19.82
CA LEU A 82 8.90 -7.75 18.88
C LEU A 82 7.97 -6.62 18.44
N LEU A 83 7.56 -5.74 19.37
CA LEU A 83 6.77 -4.56 19.02
C LEU A 83 7.54 -3.67 18.06
N GLN A 84 8.79 -3.35 18.37
CA GLN A 84 9.58 -2.39 17.60
C GLN A 84 9.99 -2.92 16.23
N THR A 85 10.36 -4.18 16.12
CA THR A 85 10.91 -4.77 14.89
C THR A 85 9.87 -5.37 13.96
N SER A 86 8.64 -5.60 14.43
CA SER A 86 7.58 -6.21 13.62
C SER A 86 6.33 -5.35 13.54
N VAL A 87 5.74 -5.01 14.69
CA VAL A 87 4.44 -4.34 14.72
C VAL A 87 4.54 -2.88 14.27
N MET A 88 5.58 -2.14 14.70
CA MET A 88 5.79 -0.75 14.29
C MET A 88 6.01 -0.59 12.78
N LEU A 89 6.53 -1.61 12.11
CA LEU A 89 6.74 -1.57 10.66
C LEU A 89 5.44 -1.61 9.86
N LEU A 90 4.38 -2.24 10.40
CA LEU A 90 3.06 -2.24 9.77
C LEU A 90 2.46 -0.83 9.67
N ILE A 91 2.85 0.08 10.57
CA ILE A 91 2.44 1.48 10.49
C ILE A 91 3.02 2.15 9.24
N SER A 92 4.29 1.89 8.93
CA SER A 92 4.94 2.42 7.72
C SER A 92 4.21 1.95 6.46
N MET A 93 3.74 0.69 6.44
CA MET A 93 2.91 0.15 5.37
C MET A 93 1.53 0.84 5.32
N GLY A 94 0.90 1.10 6.47
CA GLY A 94 -0.37 1.83 6.55
C GLY A 94 -0.25 3.27 6.04
N PHE A 95 0.85 3.96 6.33
CA PHE A 95 1.14 5.29 5.76
C PHE A 95 1.28 5.24 4.25
N ALA A 96 1.94 4.22 3.69
CA ALA A 96 2.07 4.05 2.25
C ALA A 96 0.69 3.89 1.57
N VAL A 97 -0.19 3.06 2.13
CA VAL A 97 -1.56 2.86 1.64
C VAL A 97 -2.36 4.17 1.69
N SER A 98 -2.28 4.90 2.82
CA SER A 98 -2.96 6.20 2.95
C SER A 98 -2.46 7.21 1.91
N LEU A 99 -1.15 7.30 1.72
CA LEU A 99 -0.54 8.17 0.71
C LEU A 99 -1.02 7.83 -0.70
N MET A 100 -1.10 6.53 -1.04
CA MET A 100 -1.58 6.11 -2.37
C MET A 100 -3.03 6.48 -2.61
N HIS A 101 -3.91 6.36 -1.61
CA HIS A 101 -5.27 6.85 -1.74
C HIS A 101 -5.35 8.36 -1.98
N VAL A 102 -4.47 9.15 -1.33
CA VAL A 102 -4.36 10.60 -1.58
C VAL A 102 -3.89 10.88 -3.01
N LEU A 103 -2.86 10.16 -3.48
CA LEU A 103 -2.35 10.29 -4.85
C LEU A 103 -3.40 9.91 -5.90
N ASN A 104 -4.23 8.90 -5.63
CA ASN A 104 -5.32 8.53 -6.52
C ASN A 104 -6.44 9.59 -6.58
N VAL A 105 -6.64 10.37 -5.50
CA VAL A 105 -7.53 11.55 -5.55
C VAL A 105 -7.01 12.60 -6.55
N ALA A 106 -5.68 12.72 -6.68
CA ALA A 106 -5.03 13.61 -7.64
C ALA A 106 -4.97 13.03 -9.07
N GLY A 107 -5.39 11.78 -9.27
CA GLY A 107 -5.43 11.14 -10.60
C GLY A 107 -4.07 10.70 -11.14
N THR A 108 -3.04 10.61 -10.30
CA THR A 108 -1.65 10.48 -10.75
C THR A 108 -1.16 9.05 -10.99
N VAL A 109 -1.83 8.00 -10.50
CA VAL A 109 -1.26 6.64 -10.59
C VAL A 109 -2.32 5.60 -10.93
N ARG A 110 -2.33 5.13 -12.19
CA ARG A 110 -3.08 3.94 -12.60
C ARG A 110 -2.17 2.98 -13.34
N ILE A 111 -2.04 1.76 -12.84
CA ILE A 111 -1.37 0.67 -13.55
C ILE A 111 -2.44 -0.19 -14.21
N THR A 112 -2.55 -0.07 -15.53
CA THR A 112 -3.58 -0.75 -16.34
C THR A 112 -3.22 -2.21 -16.64
N GLU A 113 -1.92 -2.57 -16.65
CA GLU A 113 -1.48 -3.91 -17.02
C GLU A 113 -1.58 -4.92 -15.87
N SER A 114 -2.45 -5.91 -16.01
CA SER A 114 -2.65 -7.00 -15.04
C SER A 114 -1.38 -7.81 -14.75
N ALA A 115 -0.51 -7.98 -15.76
CA ALA A 115 0.75 -8.70 -15.62
C ALA A 115 1.73 -7.95 -14.69
N ILE A 116 1.81 -6.63 -14.78
CA ILE A 116 2.64 -5.80 -13.92
C ILE A 116 2.10 -5.84 -12.48
N ARG A 117 0.79 -5.73 -12.28
CA ARG A 117 0.17 -5.81 -10.96
C ARG A 117 0.50 -7.12 -10.23
N LYS A 118 0.39 -8.27 -10.91
CA LYS A 118 0.77 -9.57 -10.35
C LYS A 118 2.24 -9.63 -9.95
N LYS A 119 3.14 -9.08 -10.77
CA LYS A 119 4.58 -9.00 -10.44
C LYS A 119 4.83 -8.15 -9.21
N LEU A 120 4.16 -7.01 -9.07
CA LEU A 120 4.29 -6.12 -7.90
C LEU A 120 3.81 -6.81 -6.61
N LEU A 121 2.68 -7.54 -6.66
CA LEU A 121 2.20 -8.34 -5.53
C LEU A 121 3.20 -9.41 -5.12
N VAL A 122 3.76 -10.14 -6.08
CA VAL A 122 4.74 -11.19 -5.81
C VAL A 122 6.02 -10.60 -5.20
N VAL A 123 6.54 -9.52 -5.77
CA VAL A 123 7.74 -8.84 -5.26
C VAL A 123 7.50 -8.29 -3.85
N GLY A 124 6.37 -7.61 -3.62
CA GLY A 124 6.01 -7.09 -2.30
C GLY A 124 5.84 -8.19 -1.26
N GLY A 125 5.11 -9.25 -1.59
CA GLY A 125 4.90 -10.40 -0.72
C GLY A 125 6.19 -11.16 -0.41
N LEU A 126 7.03 -11.38 -1.42
CA LEU A 126 8.32 -12.06 -1.25
C LEU A 126 9.28 -11.25 -0.36
N SER A 127 9.31 -9.93 -0.55
CA SER A 127 10.13 -9.02 0.28
C SER A 127 9.67 -9.02 1.75
N ALA A 128 8.36 -9.03 2.00
CA ALA A 128 7.81 -9.14 3.35
C ALA A 128 8.15 -10.50 3.99
N ALA A 129 7.99 -11.58 3.24
CA ALA A 129 8.31 -12.94 3.71
C ALA A 129 9.81 -13.07 4.03
N LEU A 130 10.67 -12.55 3.18
CA LEU A 130 12.12 -12.56 3.41
C LEU A 130 12.51 -11.78 4.67
N TYR A 131 11.90 -10.61 4.89
CA TYR A 131 12.12 -9.85 6.11
C TYR A 131 11.68 -10.63 7.34
N MET A 132 10.51 -11.27 7.31
CA MET A 132 10.01 -12.08 8.43
C MET A 132 10.92 -13.28 8.71
N LEU A 133 11.45 -13.93 7.67
CA LEU A 133 12.45 -15.00 7.83
C LEU A 133 13.75 -14.49 8.50
N CYS A 134 14.23 -13.31 8.09
CA CYS A 134 15.38 -12.68 8.75
C CYS A 134 15.10 -12.38 10.23
N MET A 135 13.87 -11.94 10.57
CA MET A 135 13.49 -11.70 11.96
C MET A 135 13.38 -12.99 12.77
N LEU A 136 12.84 -14.07 12.19
CA LEU A 136 12.81 -15.37 12.84
C LEU A 136 14.22 -15.85 13.17
N TRP A 137 15.21 -15.57 12.34
CA TRP A 137 16.60 -15.90 12.63
C TRP A 137 17.15 -15.18 13.87
N LEU A 138 16.66 -13.98 14.19
CA LEU A 138 17.03 -13.27 15.41
C LEU A 138 16.58 -14.01 16.68
N PHE A 139 15.43 -14.71 16.61
CA PHE A 139 14.84 -15.44 17.74
C PHE A 139 15.30 -16.91 17.83
N VAL A 140 15.62 -17.50 16.68
CA VAL A 140 16.10 -18.89 16.57
C VAL A 140 17.50 -18.85 15.96
N PRO A 141 18.57 -18.82 16.78
CA PRO A 141 19.94 -18.75 16.28
C PRO A 141 20.27 -20.00 15.48
N LEU A 142 20.36 -19.84 14.16
CA LEU A 142 20.80 -20.90 13.26
C LEU A 142 22.34 -20.90 13.24
N PRO A 143 23.00 -22.07 13.31
CA PRO A 143 24.45 -22.17 13.37
C PRO A 143 25.18 -21.80 12.08
N LEU A 144 24.45 -21.51 11.00
CA LEU A 144 24.97 -21.25 9.65
C LEU A 144 25.88 -20.01 9.57
N PHE A 145 25.53 -18.94 10.34
CA PHE A 145 26.29 -17.67 10.32
C PHE A 145 26.29 -17.03 11.71
N PRO A 146 27.29 -17.25 12.52
CA PRO A 146 27.33 -16.82 13.94
C PRO A 146 27.31 -15.29 14.14
N GLY A 147 27.74 -14.51 13.14
CA GLY A 147 27.69 -13.04 13.18
C GLY A 147 26.38 -12.41 12.69
N ALA A 148 25.52 -13.18 12.01
CA ALA A 148 24.28 -12.66 11.42
C ALA A 148 23.30 -12.05 12.42
N PRO A 149 23.08 -12.59 13.63
CA PRO A 149 22.18 -12.00 14.62
C PRO A 149 22.52 -10.56 15.00
N LEU A 150 23.81 -10.22 15.12
CA LEU A 150 24.27 -8.87 15.44
C LEU A 150 23.95 -7.87 14.31
N TRP A 151 24.16 -8.27 13.08
CA TRP A 151 23.84 -7.45 11.91
C TRP A 151 22.34 -7.22 11.78
N ILE A 152 21.54 -8.28 11.90
CA ILE A 152 20.07 -8.21 11.84
C ILE A 152 19.56 -7.30 12.96
N TRP A 153 20.08 -7.48 14.19
CA TRP A 153 19.76 -6.63 15.32
C TRP A 153 20.01 -5.15 15.02
N ARG A 154 21.22 -4.81 14.58
CA ARG A 154 21.57 -3.42 14.27
C ARG A 154 20.72 -2.83 13.16
N MET A 155 20.42 -3.61 12.12
CA MET A 155 19.56 -3.17 11.01
C MET A 155 18.12 -3.00 11.45
N SER A 156 17.60 -3.84 12.34
CA SER A 156 16.19 -3.80 12.78
C SER A 156 15.82 -2.53 13.53
N PHE A 157 16.76 -1.86 14.18
CA PHE A 157 16.57 -0.57 14.86
C PHE A 157 16.94 0.63 14.00
N SER A 158 17.27 0.43 12.73
CA SER A 158 17.54 1.51 11.78
C SER A 158 16.27 1.99 11.09
N VAL A 159 16.39 3.02 10.27
CA VAL A 159 15.31 3.52 9.43
C VAL A 159 15.03 2.60 8.23
N ILE A 160 15.97 1.72 7.88
CA ILE A 160 15.91 0.87 6.69
C ILE A 160 14.65 -0.02 6.66
N PRO A 161 14.26 -0.76 7.72
CA PRO A 161 13.04 -1.54 7.72
C PRO A 161 11.78 -0.71 7.51
N HIS A 162 11.72 0.51 8.04
CA HIS A 162 10.58 1.40 7.84
C HIS A 162 10.43 1.81 6.36
N ILE A 163 11.54 2.15 5.69
CA ILE A 163 11.55 2.45 4.25
C ILE A 163 11.16 1.21 3.45
N LEU A 164 11.67 0.04 3.81
CA LEU A 164 11.35 -1.23 3.15
C LEU A 164 9.84 -1.54 3.28
N PHE A 165 9.27 -1.45 4.47
CA PHE A 165 7.83 -1.71 4.68
C PHE A 165 6.94 -0.65 4.05
N PHE A 166 7.37 0.60 4.00
CA PHE A 166 6.71 1.64 3.23
C PHE A 166 6.69 1.27 1.73
N SER A 167 7.82 0.86 1.17
CA SER A 167 7.92 0.42 -0.22
C SER A 167 7.06 -0.82 -0.50
N ILE A 168 7.06 -1.81 0.41
CA ILE A 168 6.19 -2.99 0.32
C ILE A 168 4.71 -2.55 0.31
N GLY A 169 4.32 -1.62 1.17
CA GLY A 169 2.97 -1.06 1.19
C GLY A 169 2.56 -0.44 -0.13
N LEU A 170 3.46 0.32 -0.77
CA LEU A 170 3.23 0.88 -2.11
C LEU A 170 3.05 -0.23 -3.17
N LEU A 171 3.93 -1.23 -3.18
CA LEU A 171 3.89 -2.33 -4.13
C LEU A 171 2.60 -3.16 -3.99
N LEU A 172 2.21 -3.47 -2.77
CA LEU A 172 0.99 -4.22 -2.49
C LEU A 172 -0.25 -3.41 -2.88
N TYR A 173 -0.27 -2.11 -2.56
CA TYR A 173 -1.38 -1.24 -2.97
C TYR A 173 -1.55 -1.23 -4.49
N LEU A 174 -0.47 -0.95 -5.24
CA LEU A 174 -0.48 -0.93 -6.70
C LEU A 174 -0.86 -2.28 -7.33
N GLY A 175 -0.51 -3.38 -6.65
CA GLY A 175 -0.87 -4.72 -7.07
C GLY A 175 -2.32 -5.11 -6.78
N LEU A 176 -2.90 -4.59 -5.68
CA LEU A 176 -4.26 -4.91 -5.21
C LEU A 176 -5.32 -3.94 -5.76
N ASP A 177 -4.91 -2.78 -6.32
CA ASP A 177 -5.86 -1.77 -6.80
C ASP A 177 -6.72 -2.34 -7.93
N HIS A 178 -7.90 -2.83 -7.55
CA HIS A 178 -8.89 -3.52 -8.38
C HIS A 178 -10.13 -2.63 -8.63
N ASP A 179 -10.08 -1.34 -8.28
CA ASP A 179 -11.21 -0.41 -8.41
C ASP A 179 -11.39 0.08 -9.87
N SER A 180 -11.20 -0.83 -10.85
CA SER A 180 -11.39 -0.54 -12.28
C SER A 180 -12.47 -1.42 -12.94
N GLU A 181 -13.54 -1.76 -12.21
CA GLU A 181 -14.80 -2.26 -12.78
C GLU A 181 -15.96 -1.42 -12.30
#